data_e20b61ddcdb722f1334d1b840ff27235
#
_entry.id   e20b61ddcdb722f1334d1b840ff27235
#
_cell.length_a   1.000
_cell.length_b   1.000
_cell.length_c   1.000
_cell.angle_alpha   90.00
_cell.angle_beta   90.00
_cell.angle_gamma   90.00
#
_symmetry.space_group_name_H-M   'P 1'
#
loop_
_entity.id
_entity.type
_entity.pdbx_description
1 polymer ?
#
loop_
_entity_poly.entity_id
_entity_poly.type
_entity_poly.pdbx_seq_one_letter_code
_entity_poly.pdbx_strand_id
1 'polypeptide(L)'
;MPDDENLNKKLRRLIETVDIANLLTEPLEISIRDVLRVSALELGAREASVLIRDGVDGDLRFLVATGEVASKLLDLKIPAGKGIAGFVMSSGQPMAVSDVGEEATFYAEVDRETGYSTEMILATPLRHNGEMIGVLEYINRSGDTPNKPFTPEEMDKAARFSDGIASLVNAYESAKLFRDLGEKIIGTDEDMEIGSVRSWLGELRNSAEHREMMDLAVLIREIASRGDSERALCREVLESILRFSESRGDTSFLSL
;
A
#
# COMPACT_ATOMS: atom_id res chain seq x y z
N MET A 1 -13.91 33.35 -29.15
CA MET A 1 -13.84 31.94 -29.03
C MET A 1 -14.00 31.52 -27.59
N PRO A 2 -15.25 31.37 -27.11
CA PRO A 2 -15.49 30.96 -25.69
C PRO A 2 -15.11 29.49 -25.39
N ASP A 3 -15.04 28.63 -26.42
CA ASP A 3 -14.74 27.20 -26.23
C ASP A 3 -13.27 26.92 -25.87
N ASP A 4 -12.32 27.70 -26.34
CA ASP A 4 -10.89 27.53 -26.09
C ASP A 4 -10.51 27.92 -24.64
N GLU A 5 -11.18 28.93 -24.09
CA GLU A 5 -10.94 29.40 -22.72
C GLU A 5 -11.47 28.39 -21.69
N ASN A 6 -12.62 27.79 -21.97
CA ASN A 6 -13.22 26.74 -21.15
C ASN A 6 -12.39 25.45 -21.23
N LEU A 7 -11.86 25.08 -22.39
CA LEU A 7 -10.98 23.93 -22.56
C LEU A 7 -9.66 24.11 -21.79
N ASN A 8 -9.04 25.28 -21.88
CA ASN A 8 -7.82 25.60 -21.16
C ASN A 8 -8.02 25.58 -19.61
N LYS A 9 -9.18 26.06 -19.14
CA LYS A 9 -9.54 26.02 -17.72
C LYS A 9 -9.75 24.58 -17.23
N LYS A 10 -10.41 23.74 -18.02
CA LYS A 10 -10.59 22.31 -17.72
C LYS A 10 -9.25 21.56 -17.70
N LEU A 11 -8.37 21.81 -18.67
CA LEU A 11 -7.03 21.21 -18.72
C LEU A 11 -6.16 21.62 -17.52
N ARG A 12 -6.17 22.89 -17.13
CA ARG A 12 -5.46 23.34 -15.92
C ARG A 12 -5.97 22.64 -14.67
N ARG A 13 -7.30 22.59 -14.48
CA ARG A 13 -7.89 21.88 -13.33
C ARG A 13 -7.48 20.41 -13.30
N LEU A 14 -7.48 19.75 -14.46
CA LEU A 14 -7.08 18.33 -14.55
C LEU A 14 -5.61 18.12 -14.16
N ILE A 15 -4.72 18.98 -14.64
CA ILE A 15 -3.28 18.93 -14.30
C ILE A 15 -3.06 19.17 -12.81
N GLU A 16 -3.70 20.19 -12.25
CA GLU A 16 -3.59 20.51 -10.82
C GLU A 16 -4.15 19.39 -9.94
N THR A 17 -5.22 18.71 -10.36
CA THR A 17 -5.79 17.57 -9.64
C THR A 17 -4.84 16.37 -9.65
N VAL A 18 -4.22 16.08 -10.80
CA VAL A 18 -3.20 15.01 -10.93
C VAL A 18 -1.99 15.30 -10.04
N ASP A 19 -1.54 16.55 -10.00
CA ASP A 19 -0.40 16.96 -9.16
C ASP A 19 -0.69 16.75 -7.66
N ILE A 20 -1.88 17.15 -7.20
CA ILE A 20 -2.31 16.94 -5.80
C ILE A 20 -2.39 15.44 -5.48
N ALA A 21 -2.94 14.67 -6.39
CA ALA A 21 -3.03 13.22 -6.28
C ALA A 21 -1.67 12.56 -6.07
N ASN A 22 -0.71 12.94 -6.90
CA ASN A 22 0.65 12.40 -6.84
C ASN A 22 1.35 12.79 -5.53
N LEU A 23 1.15 14.03 -5.05
CA LEU A 23 1.70 14.49 -3.77
C LEU A 23 1.24 13.66 -2.57
N LEU A 24 0.06 13.04 -2.63
CA LEU A 24 -0.49 12.21 -1.56
C LEU A 24 -0.08 10.74 -1.67
N THR A 25 0.00 10.20 -2.87
CA THR A 25 0.19 8.75 -3.10
C THR A 25 1.64 8.36 -3.38
N GLU A 26 2.42 9.21 -4.07
CA GLU A 26 3.80 8.90 -4.47
C GLU A 26 4.73 8.58 -3.28
N PRO A 27 4.72 9.33 -2.16
CA PRO A 27 5.55 8.99 -0.99
C PRO A 27 5.21 7.63 -0.39
N LEU A 28 3.93 7.24 -0.45
CA LEU A 28 3.48 5.93 0.05
C LEU A 28 3.92 4.80 -0.88
N GLU A 29 3.83 4.97 -2.18
CA GLU A 29 4.38 4.00 -3.15
C GLU A 29 5.88 3.80 -2.99
N ILE A 30 6.63 4.89 -2.79
CA ILE A 30 8.07 4.82 -2.53
C ILE A 30 8.33 4.01 -1.26
N SER A 31 7.60 4.29 -0.18
CA SER A 31 7.75 3.59 1.09
C SER A 31 7.40 2.10 0.97
N ILE A 32 6.33 1.75 0.26
CA ILE A 32 5.95 0.36 -0.01
C ILE A 32 7.08 -0.34 -0.80
N ARG A 33 7.60 0.30 -1.84
CA ARG A 33 8.68 -0.24 -2.68
C ARG A 33 9.97 -0.47 -1.89
N ASP A 34 10.32 0.44 -1.00
CA ASP A 34 11.52 0.31 -0.19
C ASP A 34 11.41 -0.84 0.82
N VAL A 35 10.26 -0.96 1.51
CA VAL A 35 10.01 -2.10 2.41
C VAL A 35 9.97 -3.41 1.62
N LEU A 36 9.34 -3.43 0.45
CA LEU A 36 9.29 -4.59 -0.43
C LEU A 36 10.70 -5.04 -0.85
N ARG A 37 11.57 -4.10 -1.24
CA ARG A 37 12.96 -4.39 -1.61
C ARG A 37 13.74 -4.99 -0.43
N VAL A 38 13.61 -4.41 0.75
CA VAL A 38 14.27 -4.93 1.96
C VAL A 38 13.77 -6.33 2.29
N SER A 39 12.46 -6.57 2.22
CA SER A 39 11.88 -7.88 2.50
C SER A 39 12.30 -8.95 1.48
N ALA A 40 12.41 -8.59 0.20
CA ALA A 40 12.91 -9.49 -0.84
C ALA A 40 14.37 -9.91 -0.57
N LEU A 41 15.22 -8.96 -0.18
CA LEU A 41 16.61 -9.25 0.20
C LEU A 41 16.69 -10.19 1.41
N GLU A 42 15.90 -9.92 2.45
CA GLU A 42 15.87 -10.74 3.68
C GLU A 42 15.37 -12.18 3.43
N LEU A 43 14.51 -12.36 2.44
CA LEU A 43 13.98 -13.67 2.05
C LEU A 43 14.82 -14.33 0.94
N GLY A 44 15.85 -13.67 0.43
CA GLY A 44 16.64 -14.14 -0.70
C GLY A 44 15.77 -14.37 -1.95
N ALA A 45 14.77 -13.53 -2.16
CA ALA A 45 13.92 -13.57 -3.36
C ALA A 45 14.53 -12.69 -4.45
N ARG A 46 14.36 -13.12 -5.72
CA ARG A 46 14.81 -12.35 -6.89
C ARG A 46 13.86 -11.23 -7.22
N GLU A 47 12.57 -11.53 -7.18
CA GLU A 47 11.47 -10.63 -7.49
C GLU A 47 10.51 -10.57 -6.31
N ALA A 48 9.83 -9.45 -6.12
CA ALA A 48 8.72 -9.32 -5.18
C ALA A 48 7.69 -8.33 -5.71
N SER A 49 6.42 -8.57 -5.35
CA SER A 49 5.31 -7.73 -5.77
C SER A 49 4.25 -7.59 -4.68
N VAL A 50 3.58 -6.45 -4.71
CA VAL A 50 2.37 -6.16 -3.93
C VAL A 50 1.22 -6.04 -4.90
N LEU A 51 0.23 -6.92 -4.74
CA LEU A 51 -1.02 -6.90 -5.49
C LEU A 51 -2.14 -6.41 -4.58
N ILE A 52 -3.02 -5.59 -5.13
CA ILE A 52 -4.20 -5.09 -4.43
C ILE A 52 -5.45 -5.30 -5.27
N ARG A 53 -6.60 -5.33 -4.61
CA ARG A 53 -7.89 -5.47 -5.28
C ARG A 53 -8.15 -4.26 -6.18
N ASP A 54 -8.63 -4.52 -7.40
CA ASP A 54 -9.01 -3.51 -8.37
C ASP A 54 -10.48 -3.65 -8.76
N GLY A 55 -11.23 -2.57 -8.60
CA GLY A 55 -12.64 -2.50 -8.96
C GLY A 55 -13.58 -3.40 -8.15
N VAL A 56 -14.82 -3.50 -8.63
CA VAL A 56 -15.89 -4.30 -8.01
C VAL A 56 -15.82 -5.78 -8.36
N ASP A 57 -15.18 -6.11 -9.48
CA ASP A 57 -15.06 -7.48 -9.98
C ASP A 57 -14.04 -8.30 -9.17
N GLY A 58 -13.21 -7.62 -8.38
CA GLY A 58 -12.25 -8.24 -7.47
C GLY A 58 -10.96 -8.73 -8.15
N ASP A 59 -10.67 -8.24 -9.35
CA ASP A 59 -9.39 -8.44 -10.00
C ASP A 59 -8.24 -7.93 -9.12
N LEU A 60 -7.05 -8.45 -9.33
CA LEU A 60 -5.85 -7.98 -8.65
C LEU A 60 -4.99 -7.20 -9.64
N ARG A 61 -4.53 -6.02 -9.23
CA ARG A 61 -3.53 -5.23 -9.95
C ARG A 61 -2.23 -5.16 -9.16
N PHE A 62 -1.13 -5.09 -9.86
CA PHE A 62 0.16 -4.85 -9.23
C PHE A 62 0.25 -3.37 -8.82
N LEU A 63 0.41 -3.11 -7.53
CA LEU A 63 0.62 -1.77 -7.00
C LEU A 63 2.09 -1.38 -7.08
N VAL A 64 2.96 -2.26 -6.62
CA VAL A 64 4.42 -2.09 -6.61
C VAL A 64 5.05 -3.43 -6.91
N ALA A 65 6.12 -3.41 -7.69
CA ALA A 65 6.96 -4.57 -7.94
C ALA A 65 8.43 -4.19 -7.89
N THR A 66 9.30 -5.17 -7.63
CA THR A 66 10.75 -5.07 -7.67
C THR A 66 11.30 -6.13 -8.60
N GLY A 67 12.51 -5.91 -9.14
CA GLY A 67 13.20 -6.86 -9.99
C GLY A 67 13.13 -6.52 -11.47
N GLU A 68 13.46 -7.50 -12.32
CA GLU A 68 13.78 -7.30 -13.73
C GLU A 68 12.57 -6.87 -14.57
N VAL A 69 11.38 -7.42 -14.26
CA VAL A 69 10.14 -7.17 -15.02
C VAL A 69 9.16 -6.24 -14.32
N ALA A 70 9.59 -5.58 -13.26
CA ALA A 70 8.73 -4.75 -12.40
C ALA A 70 7.86 -3.75 -13.19
N SER A 71 8.43 -3.06 -14.17
CA SER A 71 7.69 -2.06 -14.96
C SER A 71 6.59 -2.67 -15.83
N LYS A 72 6.77 -3.89 -16.33
CA LYS A 72 5.77 -4.58 -17.14
C LYS A 72 4.60 -5.08 -16.27
N LEU A 73 4.88 -5.48 -15.02
CA LEU A 73 3.87 -5.97 -14.10
C LEU A 73 2.82 -4.89 -13.75
N LEU A 74 3.21 -3.63 -13.65
CA LEU A 74 2.31 -2.54 -13.25
C LEU A 74 1.15 -2.31 -14.23
N ASP A 75 1.29 -2.75 -15.48
CA ASP A 75 0.26 -2.64 -16.51
C ASP A 75 -0.67 -3.87 -16.54
N LEU A 76 -0.36 -4.92 -15.77
CA LEU A 76 -1.08 -6.18 -15.79
C LEU A 76 -2.12 -6.28 -14.67
N LYS A 77 -3.11 -7.13 -14.92
CA LYS A 77 -4.11 -7.53 -13.94
C LYS A 77 -4.26 -9.05 -13.93
N ILE A 78 -4.52 -9.59 -12.76
CA ILE A 78 -4.88 -10.98 -12.56
C ILE A 78 -6.38 -11.04 -12.31
N PRO A 79 -7.16 -11.79 -13.12
CA PRO A 79 -8.59 -11.93 -12.90
C PRO A 79 -8.92 -12.51 -11.53
N ALA A 80 -10.05 -12.10 -10.95
CA ALA A 80 -10.49 -12.54 -9.64
C ALA A 80 -10.42 -14.07 -9.47
N GLY A 81 -9.82 -14.51 -8.38
CA GLY A 81 -9.67 -15.93 -8.04
C GLY A 81 -8.67 -16.71 -8.90
N LYS A 82 -7.97 -16.07 -9.84
CA LYS A 82 -6.95 -16.74 -10.66
C LYS A 82 -5.58 -16.66 -10.02
N GLY A 83 -4.80 -17.70 -10.28
CA GLY A 83 -3.41 -17.80 -9.83
C GLY A 83 -3.26 -18.03 -8.33
N ILE A 84 -2.01 -18.11 -7.90
CA ILE A 84 -1.63 -18.24 -6.49
C ILE A 84 -2.08 -17.00 -5.71
N ALA A 85 -1.93 -15.80 -6.29
CA ALA A 85 -2.42 -14.56 -5.69
C ALA A 85 -3.94 -14.59 -5.46
N GLY A 86 -4.73 -15.04 -6.45
CA GLY A 86 -6.18 -15.16 -6.32
C GLY A 86 -6.61 -16.18 -5.27
N PHE A 87 -5.88 -17.30 -5.17
CA PHE A 87 -6.09 -18.28 -4.10
C PHE A 87 -5.81 -17.69 -2.71
N VAL A 88 -4.65 -17.04 -2.52
CA VAL A 88 -4.29 -16.40 -1.25
C VAL A 88 -5.28 -15.31 -0.88
N MET A 89 -5.70 -14.50 -1.86
CA MET A 89 -6.69 -13.43 -1.65
C MET A 89 -8.04 -13.98 -1.18
N SER A 90 -8.48 -15.13 -1.72
CA SER A 90 -9.79 -15.72 -1.40
C SER A 90 -9.76 -16.57 -0.13
N SER A 91 -8.69 -17.36 0.07
CA SER A 91 -8.54 -18.24 1.25
C SER A 91 -8.07 -17.49 2.49
N GLY A 92 -7.33 -16.42 2.28
CA GLY A 92 -6.62 -15.71 3.34
C GLY A 92 -5.47 -16.53 3.97
N GLN A 93 -5.03 -17.61 3.34
CA GLN A 93 -3.94 -18.44 3.83
C GLN A 93 -2.69 -18.20 2.98
N PRO A 94 -1.50 -18.10 3.59
CA PRO A 94 -0.26 -18.04 2.83
C PRO A 94 -0.02 -19.34 2.07
N MET A 95 0.65 -19.25 0.93
CA MET A 95 0.98 -20.37 0.08
C MET A 95 2.43 -20.29 -0.39
N ALA A 96 3.18 -21.37 -0.25
CA ALA A 96 4.51 -21.52 -0.80
C ALA A 96 4.52 -22.68 -1.81
N VAL A 97 4.92 -22.38 -3.04
CA VAL A 97 5.01 -23.33 -4.15
C VAL A 97 6.47 -23.43 -4.56
N SER A 98 7.02 -24.63 -4.52
CA SER A 98 8.42 -24.92 -4.86
C SER A 98 8.67 -25.22 -6.32
N ASP A 99 7.63 -25.59 -7.06
CA ASP A 99 7.64 -25.81 -8.49
C ASP A 99 6.27 -25.42 -9.06
N VAL A 100 6.21 -24.26 -9.72
CA VAL A 100 4.95 -23.78 -10.32
C VAL A 100 4.53 -24.58 -11.54
N GLY A 101 5.45 -25.34 -12.14
CA GLY A 101 5.14 -26.24 -13.26
C GLY A 101 4.23 -27.42 -12.87
N GLU A 102 4.25 -27.80 -11.60
CA GLU A 102 3.38 -28.85 -11.03
C GLU A 102 2.12 -28.27 -10.36
N GLU A 103 2.01 -26.93 -10.24
CA GLU A 103 0.93 -26.27 -9.51
C GLU A 103 -0.22 -25.88 -10.44
N ALA A 104 -1.36 -26.57 -10.30
CA ALA A 104 -2.53 -26.38 -11.15
C ALA A 104 -3.17 -24.98 -11.04
N THR A 105 -2.97 -24.30 -9.94
CA THR A 105 -3.48 -22.94 -9.71
C THR A 105 -2.57 -21.86 -10.28
N PHE A 106 -1.38 -22.19 -10.77
CA PHE A 106 -0.46 -21.20 -11.33
C PHE A 106 -1.04 -20.51 -12.58
N TYR A 107 -1.01 -19.19 -12.61
CA TYR A 107 -1.51 -18.38 -13.72
C TYR A 107 -0.36 -17.91 -14.62
N ALA A 108 0.00 -18.75 -15.61
CA ALA A 108 1.14 -18.55 -16.48
C ALA A 108 1.03 -17.37 -17.47
N GLU A 109 -0.12 -16.68 -17.53
CA GLU A 109 -0.32 -15.55 -18.44
C GLU A 109 0.62 -14.40 -18.12
N VAL A 110 0.85 -14.14 -16.82
CA VAL A 110 1.78 -13.08 -16.35
C VAL A 110 3.20 -13.36 -16.87
N ASP A 111 3.66 -14.61 -16.80
CA ASP A 111 4.97 -15.00 -17.33
C ASP A 111 5.05 -14.82 -18.85
N ARG A 112 3.98 -15.18 -19.56
CA ARG A 112 3.92 -15.02 -21.02
C ARG A 112 3.99 -13.56 -21.46
N GLU A 113 3.28 -12.67 -20.76
CA GLU A 113 3.24 -11.24 -21.10
C GLU A 113 4.52 -10.51 -20.72
N THR A 114 5.12 -10.87 -19.60
CA THR A 114 6.37 -10.24 -19.14
C THR A 114 7.62 -10.82 -19.79
N GLY A 115 7.56 -12.08 -20.24
CA GLY A 115 8.72 -12.86 -20.68
C GLY A 115 9.55 -13.37 -19.51
N TYR A 116 9.02 -13.33 -18.29
CA TYR A 116 9.66 -13.87 -17.09
C TYR A 116 9.43 -15.39 -16.99
N SER A 117 10.23 -16.08 -16.21
CA SER A 117 10.06 -17.48 -15.91
C SER A 117 9.99 -17.66 -14.40
N THR A 118 8.78 -17.89 -13.91
CA THR A 118 8.54 -18.20 -12.52
C THR A 118 8.81 -19.69 -12.27
N GLU A 119 9.65 -19.98 -11.28
CA GLU A 119 9.95 -21.35 -10.84
C GLU A 119 9.27 -21.66 -9.51
N MET A 120 9.30 -20.71 -8.58
CA MET A 120 8.71 -20.84 -7.26
C MET A 120 8.14 -19.53 -6.74
N ILE A 121 7.12 -19.64 -5.88
CA ILE A 121 6.43 -18.48 -5.30
C ILE A 121 6.20 -18.72 -3.80
N LEU A 122 6.39 -17.67 -3.01
CA LEU A 122 5.82 -17.52 -1.68
C LEU A 122 4.84 -16.36 -1.71
N ALA A 123 3.57 -16.62 -1.51
CA ALA A 123 2.51 -15.62 -1.44
C ALA A 123 1.92 -15.55 -0.03
N THR A 124 1.74 -14.34 0.50
CA THR A 124 1.18 -14.09 1.84
C THR A 124 0.10 -13.02 1.77
N PRO A 125 -1.01 -13.17 2.54
CA PRO A 125 -2.10 -12.20 2.52
C PRO A 125 -1.69 -10.86 3.14
N LEU A 126 -2.13 -9.77 2.55
CA LEU A 126 -2.11 -8.44 3.17
C LEU A 126 -3.44 -8.20 3.87
N ARG A 127 -3.39 -8.05 5.20
CA ARG A 127 -4.57 -7.82 6.03
C ARG A 127 -4.46 -6.50 6.77
N HIS A 128 -5.55 -5.76 6.78
CA HIS A 128 -5.68 -4.57 7.60
C HIS A 128 -7.02 -4.60 8.34
N ASN A 129 -7.00 -4.46 9.68
CA ASN A 129 -8.19 -4.55 10.54
C ASN A 129 -9.06 -5.80 10.30
N GLY A 130 -8.42 -6.93 9.95
CA GLY A 130 -9.10 -8.19 9.66
C GLY A 130 -9.61 -8.34 8.23
N GLU A 131 -9.58 -7.30 7.43
CA GLU A 131 -9.97 -7.33 6.02
C GLU A 131 -8.80 -7.69 5.10
N MET A 132 -9.11 -8.45 4.06
CA MET A 132 -8.16 -8.78 3.00
C MET A 132 -8.07 -7.62 2.01
N ILE A 133 -6.91 -6.98 1.94
CA ILE A 133 -6.69 -5.81 1.08
C ILE A 133 -5.76 -6.11 -0.10
N GLY A 134 -5.04 -7.23 -0.08
CA GLY A 134 -4.11 -7.59 -1.15
C GLY A 134 -3.31 -8.85 -0.85
N VAL A 135 -2.27 -9.05 -1.66
CA VAL A 135 -1.33 -10.16 -1.58
C VAL A 135 0.10 -9.63 -1.77
N LEU A 136 1.02 -10.16 -0.99
CA LEU A 136 2.44 -9.95 -1.12
C LEU A 136 3.07 -11.23 -1.67
N GLU A 137 3.83 -11.12 -2.76
CA GLU A 137 4.50 -12.24 -3.41
C GLU A 137 6.01 -12.06 -3.44
N TYR A 138 6.72 -13.18 -3.27
CA TYR A 138 8.15 -13.33 -3.44
C TYR A 138 8.39 -14.44 -4.45
N ILE A 139 9.15 -14.15 -5.50
CA ILE A 139 9.26 -15.01 -6.67
C ILE A 139 10.73 -15.33 -6.91
N ASN A 140 10.99 -16.60 -7.13
CA ASN A 140 12.30 -17.18 -7.39
C ASN A 140 13.35 -16.88 -6.31
N ARG A 141 14.40 -17.64 -6.29
CA ARG A 141 15.54 -17.39 -5.39
C ARG A 141 16.60 -16.53 -6.06
N SER A 142 17.21 -15.65 -5.26
CA SER A 142 18.43 -14.95 -5.63
C SER A 142 19.66 -15.79 -5.24
N GLY A 143 20.76 -15.69 -6.02
CA GLY A 143 22.05 -16.33 -5.72
C GLY A 143 22.23 -17.74 -6.31
N ASP A 144 23.24 -18.45 -5.81
CA ASP A 144 23.77 -19.70 -6.41
C ASP A 144 22.95 -20.97 -6.08
N THR A 145 21.87 -20.87 -5.35
CA THR A 145 20.98 -22.00 -5.00
C THR A 145 19.56 -21.76 -5.47
N PRO A 146 19.31 -21.75 -6.79
CA PRO A 146 18.03 -21.33 -7.34
C PRO A 146 16.83 -22.23 -6.93
N ASN A 147 17.06 -23.49 -6.65
CA ASN A 147 15.99 -24.48 -6.40
C ASN A 147 15.68 -24.74 -4.92
N LYS A 148 16.12 -23.89 -3.99
CA LYS A 148 15.81 -24.08 -2.58
C LYS A 148 14.41 -23.52 -2.27
N PRO A 149 13.44 -24.38 -1.85
CA PRO A 149 12.10 -23.93 -1.48
C PRO A 149 12.12 -22.88 -0.36
N PHE A 150 11.08 -22.04 -0.31
CA PHE A 150 10.84 -21.16 0.83
C PHE A 150 10.50 -21.98 2.07
N THR A 151 11.14 -21.68 3.19
CA THR A 151 10.99 -22.41 4.45
C THR A 151 9.81 -21.86 5.28
N PRO A 152 9.31 -22.63 6.28
CA PRO A 152 8.30 -22.11 7.21
C PRO A 152 8.76 -20.85 7.96
N GLU A 153 10.04 -20.75 8.33
CA GLU A 153 10.59 -19.57 8.99
C GLU A 153 10.59 -18.35 8.08
N GLU A 154 10.77 -18.56 6.76
CA GLU A 154 10.67 -17.49 5.77
C GLU A 154 9.22 -17.10 5.52
N MET A 155 8.27 -18.03 5.59
CA MET A 155 6.84 -17.72 5.58
C MET A 155 6.45 -16.84 6.79
N ASP A 156 6.95 -17.13 7.98
CA ASP A 156 6.74 -16.31 9.17
C ASP A 156 7.38 -14.92 9.04
N LYS A 157 8.55 -14.83 8.40
CA LYS A 157 9.16 -13.52 8.08
C LYS A 157 8.30 -12.73 7.09
N ALA A 158 7.83 -13.38 6.02
CA ALA A 158 6.94 -12.76 5.02
C ALA A 158 5.66 -12.23 5.67
N ALA A 159 5.05 -12.98 6.59
CA ALA A 159 3.88 -12.55 7.34
C ALA A 159 4.14 -11.27 8.16
N ARG A 160 5.32 -11.15 8.81
CA ARG A 160 5.69 -9.92 9.54
C ARG A 160 5.88 -8.71 8.61
N PHE A 161 6.47 -8.90 7.43
CA PHE A 161 6.56 -7.83 6.43
C PHE A 161 5.18 -7.46 5.88
N SER A 162 4.29 -8.45 5.70
CA SER A 162 2.95 -8.20 5.18
C SER A 162 2.14 -7.28 6.10
N ASP A 163 2.27 -7.36 7.41
CA ASP A 163 1.59 -6.47 8.37
C ASP A 163 2.00 -5.00 8.18
N GLY A 164 3.31 -4.75 8.02
CA GLY A 164 3.83 -3.41 7.77
C GLY A 164 3.42 -2.86 6.40
N ILE A 165 3.54 -3.70 5.36
CA ILE A 165 3.14 -3.33 3.99
C ILE A 165 1.63 -3.11 3.92
N ALA A 166 0.80 -3.93 4.58
CA ALA A 166 -0.65 -3.75 4.62
C ALA A 166 -1.06 -2.39 5.20
N SER A 167 -0.37 -1.93 6.24
CA SER A 167 -0.62 -0.60 6.81
C SER A 167 -0.31 0.53 5.82
N LEU A 168 0.80 0.42 5.08
CA LEU A 168 1.16 1.38 4.03
C LEU A 168 0.19 1.33 2.85
N VAL A 169 -0.23 0.13 2.42
CA VAL A 169 -1.22 -0.07 1.35
C VAL A 169 -2.57 0.53 1.75
N ASN A 170 -3.02 0.33 2.98
CA ASN A 170 -4.25 0.95 3.47
C ASN A 170 -4.17 2.49 3.45
N ALA A 171 -3.03 3.06 3.87
CA ALA A 171 -2.82 4.50 3.78
C ALA A 171 -2.83 5.00 2.33
N TYR A 172 -2.21 4.26 1.41
CA TYR A 172 -2.23 4.56 -0.01
C TYR A 172 -3.65 4.53 -0.60
N GLU A 173 -4.42 3.47 -0.35
CA GLU A 173 -5.80 3.36 -0.84
C GLU A 173 -6.70 4.44 -0.24
N SER A 174 -6.50 4.80 1.03
CA SER A 174 -7.22 5.92 1.67
C SER A 174 -6.89 7.27 1.02
N ALA A 175 -5.61 7.53 0.73
CA ALA A 175 -5.17 8.74 0.04
C ALA A 175 -5.72 8.79 -1.40
N LYS A 176 -5.71 7.65 -2.10
CA LYS A 176 -6.30 7.51 -3.44
C LYS A 176 -7.80 7.77 -3.44
N LEU A 177 -8.54 7.18 -2.47
CA LEU A 177 -9.98 7.41 -2.35
C LEU A 177 -10.30 8.89 -2.09
N PHE A 178 -9.54 9.54 -1.23
CA PHE A 178 -9.68 10.98 -0.96
C PHE A 178 -9.42 11.82 -2.21
N ARG A 179 -8.44 11.45 -3.01
CA ARG A 179 -8.16 12.05 -4.32
C ARG A 179 -9.36 11.90 -5.26
N ASP A 180 -9.84 10.65 -5.44
CA ASP A 180 -10.91 10.33 -6.40
C ASP A 180 -12.24 11.00 -6.00
N LEU A 181 -12.51 11.15 -4.70
CA LEU A 181 -13.62 11.94 -4.18
C LEU A 181 -13.44 13.44 -4.44
N GLY A 182 -12.23 13.96 -4.19
CA GLY A 182 -11.89 15.36 -4.49
C GLY A 182 -12.09 15.71 -5.95
N GLU A 183 -11.65 14.84 -6.87
CA GLU A 183 -11.86 15.00 -8.32
C GLU A 183 -13.35 15.05 -8.68
N LYS A 184 -14.18 14.20 -8.08
CA LYS A 184 -15.62 14.18 -8.31
C LYS A 184 -16.31 15.45 -7.81
N ILE A 185 -15.93 15.91 -6.61
CA ILE A 185 -16.52 17.13 -6.01
C ILE A 185 -16.11 18.36 -6.80
N ILE A 186 -14.84 18.50 -7.16
CA ILE A 186 -14.32 19.63 -7.92
C ILE A 186 -14.85 19.63 -9.37
N GLY A 187 -15.14 18.45 -9.93
CA GLY A 187 -15.71 18.31 -11.26
C GLY A 187 -17.20 18.69 -11.36
N THR A 188 -17.91 18.76 -10.23
CA THR A 188 -19.35 19.09 -10.15
C THR A 188 -19.63 20.55 -9.76
N ASP A 189 -18.70 21.23 -9.09
CA ASP A 189 -18.87 22.63 -8.67
C ASP A 189 -17.99 23.56 -9.51
N GLU A 190 -18.62 24.41 -10.32
CA GLU A 190 -17.90 25.36 -11.21
C GLU A 190 -17.12 26.45 -10.46
N ASP A 191 -17.35 26.63 -9.15
CA ASP A 191 -16.85 27.76 -8.37
C ASP A 191 -15.75 27.43 -7.34
N MET A 192 -15.39 26.15 -7.14
CA MET A 192 -14.34 25.80 -6.19
C MET A 192 -12.94 25.88 -6.84
N GLU A 193 -12.15 26.88 -6.44
CA GLU A 193 -10.77 27.04 -6.92
C GLU A 193 -9.85 25.95 -6.36
N ILE A 194 -9.34 25.09 -7.24
CA ILE A 194 -8.33 24.04 -6.90
C ILE A 194 -7.08 24.65 -6.24
N GLY A 195 -6.75 25.89 -6.58
CA GLY A 195 -5.67 26.64 -5.93
C GLY A 195 -5.86 26.80 -4.42
N SER A 196 -7.09 26.94 -3.94
CA SER A 196 -7.39 27.06 -2.51
C SER A 196 -7.16 25.74 -1.77
N VAL A 197 -7.51 24.61 -2.39
CA VAL A 197 -7.26 23.26 -1.81
C VAL A 197 -5.76 22.97 -1.74
N ARG A 198 -5.00 23.33 -2.79
CA ARG A 198 -3.55 23.17 -2.82
C ARG A 198 -2.83 24.03 -1.79
N SER A 199 -3.27 25.29 -1.63
CA SER A 199 -2.75 26.20 -0.60
C SER A 199 -3.03 25.65 0.79
N TRP A 200 -4.25 25.20 1.05
CA TRP A 200 -4.65 24.60 2.31
C TRP A 200 -3.85 23.33 2.65
N LEU A 201 -3.66 22.41 1.68
CA LEU A 201 -2.81 21.21 1.86
C LEU A 201 -1.34 21.59 2.11
N GLY A 202 -0.85 22.62 1.42
CA GLY A 202 0.49 23.17 1.63
C GLY A 202 0.67 23.77 3.02
N GLU A 203 -0.32 24.52 3.49
CA GLU A 203 -0.36 25.10 4.82
C GLU A 203 -0.43 24.02 5.91
N LEU A 204 -1.29 23.00 5.70
CA LEU A 204 -1.42 21.87 6.63
C LEU A 204 -0.08 21.14 6.79
N ARG A 205 0.59 20.81 5.67
CA ARG A 205 1.90 20.14 5.67
C ARG A 205 3.00 20.96 6.32
N ASN A 206 2.95 22.29 6.17
CA ASN A 206 3.95 23.21 6.69
C ASN A 206 3.57 23.78 8.08
N SER A 207 2.42 23.40 8.61
CA SER A 207 2.00 23.84 9.95
C SER A 207 2.95 23.32 11.02
N ALA A 208 3.13 24.07 12.08
CA ALA A 208 3.93 23.65 13.23
C ALA A 208 3.35 22.37 13.85
N GLU A 209 2.02 22.28 13.98
CA GLU A 209 1.30 21.11 14.50
C GLU A 209 1.57 19.85 13.68
N HIS A 210 1.56 19.94 12.34
CA HIS A 210 1.85 18.79 11.48
C HIS A 210 3.30 18.32 11.65
N ARG A 211 4.25 19.25 11.73
CA ARG A 211 5.66 18.91 11.98
C ARG A 211 5.85 18.24 13.34
N GLU A 212 5.28 18.81 14.40
CA GLU A 212 5.32 18.20 15.74
C GLU A 212 4.70 16.81 15.77
N MET A 213 3.58 16.61 15.07
CA MET A 213 2.93 15.32 14.96
C MET A 213 3.79 14.31 14.20
N MET A 214 4.47 14.72 13.13
CA MET A 214 5.39 13.87 12.39
C MET A 214 6.62 13.52 13.20
N ASP A 215 7.20 14.47 13.94
CA ASP A 215 8.33 14.24 14.84
C ASP A 215 7.96 13.25 15.95
N LEU A 216 6.76 13.39 16.53
CA LEU A 216 6.22 12.45 17.51
C LEU A 216 6.04 11.05 16.92
N ALA A 217 5.50 10.94 15.70
CA ALA A 217 5.33 9.67 15.01
C ALA A 217 6.69 8.97 14.74
N VAL A 218 7.72 9.74 14.38
CA VAL A 218 9.09 9.24 14.20
C VAL A 218 9.66 8.71 15.52
N LEU A 219 9.49 9.44 16.62
CA LEU A 219 9.94 9.02 17.95
C LEU A 219 9.25 7.74 18.41
N ILE A 220 7.93 7.66 18.26
CA ILE A 220 7.15 6.46 18.58
C ILE A 220 7.65 5.25 17.77
N ARG A 221 7.89 5.45 16.47
CA ARG A 221 8.43 4.40 15.59
C ARG A 221 9.82 3.96 16.03
N GLU A 222 10.70 4.90 16.38
CA GLU A 222 12.05 4.60 16.84
C GLU A 222 12.03 3.78 18.14
N ILE A 223 11.20 4.16 19.11
CA ILE A 223 11.03 3.41 20.35
C ILE A 223 10.45 2.01 20.07
N ALA A 224 9.39 1.93 19.26
CA ALA A 224 8.73 0.68 18.92
C ALA A 224 9.62 -0.28 18.12
N SER A 225 10.64 0.22 17.41
CA SER A 225 11.61 -0.61 16.67
C SER A 225 12.64 -1.31 17.54
N ARG A 226 12.77 -0.94 18.81
CA ARG A 226 13.79 -1.48 19.73
C ARG A 226 13.46 -2.87 20.26
N GLY A 227 12.17 -3.23 20.36
CA GLY A 227 11.76 -4.56 20.79
C GLY A 227 10.27 -4.69 21.12
N ASP A 228 9.85 -5.91 21.49
CA ASP A 228 8.44 -6.20 21.80
C ASP A 228 7.98 -5.50 23.09
N SER A 229 8.88 -5.41 24.09
CA SER A 229 8.59 -4.72 25.35
C SER A 229 8.34 -3.23 25.15
N GLU A 230 9.14 -2.60 24.31
CA GLU A 230 9.03 -1.19 23.99
C GLU A 230 7.77 -0.91 23.15
N ARG A 231 7.41 -1.82 22.25
CA ARG A 231 6.13 -1.74 21.50
C ARG A 231 4.91 -1.85 22.41
N ALA A 232 4.95 -2.79 23.36
CA ALA A 232 3.88 -2.95 24.35
C ALA A 232 3.74 -1.70 25.22
N LEU A 233 4.85 -1.16 25.70
CA LEU A 233 4.86 0.08 26.48
C LEU A 233 4.33 1.27 25.69
N CYS A 234 4.77 1.46 24.44
CA CYS A 234 4.26 2.52 23.57
C CYS A 234 2.75 2.43 23.40
N ARG A 235 2.23 1.23 23.16
CA ARG A 235 0.78 1.00 23.02
C ARG A 235 0.03 1.39 24.29
N GLU A 236 0.48 0.93 25.45
CA GLU A 236 -0.17 1.20 26.74
C GLU A 236 -0.19 2.71 27.07
N VAL A 237 0.93 3.41 26.81
CA VAL A 237 1.02 4.86 26.98
C VAL A 237 0.07 5.60 26.04
N LEU A 238 0.05 5.24 24.75
CA LEU A 238 -0.84 5.87 23.77
C LEU A 238 -2.32 5.63 24.08
N GLU A 239 -2.70 4.41 24.46
CA GLU A 239 -4.06 4.10 24.88
C GLU A 239 -4.47 4.86 26.16
N SER A 240 -3.52 5.09 27.07
CA SER A 240 -3.77 5.88 28.27
C SER A 240 -3.98 7.35 27.97
N ILE A 241 -3.21 7.90 27.01
CA ILE A 241 -3.36 9.28 26.53
C ILE A 241 -4.71 9.44 25.82
N LEU A 242 -5.10 8.50 24.96
CA LEU A 242 -6.39 8.52 24.26
C LEU A 242 -7.55 8.52 25.26
N ARG A 243 -7.56 7.62 26.24
CA ARG A 243 -8.57 7.57 27.31
C ARG A 243 -8.64 8.86 28.11
N PHE A 244 -7.50 9.48 28.38
CA PHE A 244 -7.45 10.78 29.09
C PHE A 244 -8.03 11.92 28.24
N SER A 245 -7.76 11.94 26.93
CA SER A 245 -8.30 12.96 26.04
C SER A 245 -9.81 12.83 25.83
N GLU A 246 -10.33 11.60 25.73
CA GLU A 246 -11.77 11.32 25.66
C GLU A 246 -12.50 11.78 26.94
N SER A 247 -11.93 11.51 28.12
CA SER A 247 -12.51 11.94 29.40
C SER A 247 -12.55 13.46 29.59
N ARG A 248 -11.73 14.22 28.88
CA ARG A 248 -11.76 15.69 28.87
C ARG A 248 -12.79 16.27 27.90
N GLY A 249 -13.11 15.54 26.82
CA GLY A 249 -14.13 15.96 25.85
C GLY A 249 -15.54 15.97 26.45
N ASP A 250 -15.83 15.05 27.36
CA ASP A 250 -17.16 14.94 28.01
C ASP A 250 -17.42 16.03 29.07
N THR A 251 -16.40 16.71 29.58
CA THR A 251 -16.58 17.72 30.63
C THR A 251 -16.86 19.13 30.10
N SER A 252 -16.81 19.37 28.79
CA SER A 252 -17.09 20.71 28.23
C SER A 252 -18.57 20.97 27.88
N PHE A 253 -19.47 19.99 28.07
CA PHE A 253 -20.91 20.14 27.80
C PHE A 253 -21.79 20.35 29.04
N LEU A 254 -21.22 20.49 30.25
CA LEU A 254 -21.97 20.66 31.50
C LEU A 254 -21.68 21.98 32.23
N SER A 255 -21.48 23.07 31.48
CA SER A 255 -21.45 24.40 32.05
C SER A 255 -22.12 25.41 31.12
N LEU A 256 -23.46 25.42 31.17
CA LEU A 256 -24.35 26.57 30.98
C LEU A 256 -25.70 26.26 31.59
#